data_38b0d841ffc4475ac6d3cebf1e0741c6
#
_entry.id   38b0d841ffc4475ac6d3cebf1e0741c6
#
_cell.length_a   1.000
_cell.length_b   1.000
_cell.length_c   1.000
_cell.angle_alpha   90.00
_cell.angle_beta   90.00
_cell.angle_gamma   90.00
#
_symmetry.space_group_name_H-M   'P 1'
#
loop_
_entity.id
_entity.type
_entity.pdbx_description
1 polymer ?
#
loop_
_entity_poly.entity_id
_entity_poly.type
_entity_poly.pdbx_seq_one_letter_code
_entity_poly.pdbx_strand_id
1 'polypeptide(L)'
;MSTGLLAILSLLPIAAVGIFLVGLRWPASKAMPVSYIVAVVLALFVWKVPGATVAAASVNGLVVAATLLYIIFGAILLLNTLQESGGIKTIREGFIGISPDRRIQVIIIAWLFGSFIEGSAGFGTPAAVAVPLLVGLGFPAMAAVIAGMVIQSTPVSFGAVGTPILVGVQSGLAADASITNDFLALVTMVGGRVAILHAIVGTLIPLFVVALMTRFFGKNKSFREGIKVWKFALFAAFAMTIPYVIVANILGPEFPSMIGGLVGLAIVVTAAKKGFLMPPPEEQWDFDDKANWDPSWSGSIEIKDIAHKSGHMSMVRAWTPYILVGLLLVATRLKALPLIDWFQAWTVSIPNIFGTQISSSFQPLYLPGTIFILVSLITFVIHQMNTTAYVRAWKHSGKTMIAASTALVFTVPMVQVFLNSGGGGAGFDKMPLELANGVAALTGDFWPLFASFIGGIGAFIAGSNTVSNMMFSLFQYDVGAQIGVDAPWIVALQAVGGAAGNMICVHNVVAASAVVGLVGKEGDVIRKTLIPFIYYATMAGALGYSIVWTSEKGIFNLGTIIATLIGVAAIYIIATNRSRSPVISVDNNPYKSVK
;
A
#
# COMPACT_ATOMS: atom_id res chain seq x y z
N MET A 1 -17.82 -20.73 25.03
CA MET A 1 -17.25 -19.43 25.40
C MET A 1 -18.18 -18.35 24.89
N SER A 2 -18.23 -17.16 25.52
CA SER A 2 -19.04 -16.05 24.97
C SER A 2 -18.35 -15.42 23.75
N THR A 3 -19.13 -14.84 22.82
CA THR A 3 -18.62 -14.16 21.63
C THR A 3 -17.59 -13.06 21.99
N GLY A 4 -17.86 -12.29 23.06
CA GLY A 4 -16.90 -11.28 23.51
C GLY A 4 -15.56 -11.84 24.00
N LEU A 5 -15.55 -12.99 24.67
CA LEU A 5 -14.32 -13.63 25.10
C LEU A 5 -13.52 -14.20 23.92
N LEU A 6 -14.22 -14.82 22.95
CA LEU A 6 -13.59 -15.31 21.72
C LEU A 6 -12.98 -14.17 20.89
N ALA A 7 -13.68 -13.04 20.82
CA ALA A 7 -13.16 -11.84 20.16
C ALA A 7 -11.88 -11.31 20.84
N ILE A 8 -11.87 -11.26 22.19
CA ILE A 8 -10.68 -10.82 22.94
C ILE A 8 -9.50 -11.79 22.72
N LEU A 9 -9.75 -13.11 22.76
CA LEU A 9 -8.71 -14.11 22.52
C LEU A 9 -8.19 -14.02 21.08
N SER A 10 -9.08 -13.84 20.10
CA SER A 10 -8.71 -13.64 18.71
C SER A 10 -7.87 -12.36 18.47
N LEU A 11 -8.05 -11.35 19.32
CA LEU A 11 -7.27 -10.11 19.25
C LEU A 11 -5.83 -10.30 19.75
N LEU A 12 -5.51 -11.29 20.58
CA LEU A 12 -4.21 -11.42 21.25
C LEU A 12 -3.01 -11.51 20.28
N PRO A 13 -3.03 -12.27 19.16
CA PRO A 13 -1.92 -12.27 18.20
C PRO A 13 -1.67 -10.89 17.60
N ILE A 14 -2.75 -10.13 17.32
CA ILE A 14 -2.70 -8.77 16.79
C ILE A 14 -2.20 -7.80 17.87
N ALA A 15 -2.69 -7.93 19.09
CA ALA A 15 -2.24 -7.14 20.23
C ALA A 15 -0.75 -7.37 20.52
N ALA A 16 -0.24 -8.59 20.38
CA ALA A 16 1.18 -8.88 20.47
C ALA A 16 2.00 -8.09 19.44
N VAL A 17 1.56 -8.04 18.16
CA VAL A 17 2.18 -7.18 17.15
C VAL A 17 2.12 -5.71 17.57
N GLY A 18 0.95 -5.24 18.00
CA GLY A 18 0.76 -3.86 18.45
C GLY A 18 1.69 -3.48 19.60
N ILE A 19 1.80 -4.33 20.61
CA ILE A 19 2.62 -4.09 21.80
C ILE A 19 4.12 -4.14 21.46
N PHE A 20 4.58 -5.23 20.87
CA PHE A 20 6.02 -5.46 20.70
C PHE A 20 6.59 -4.66 19.53
N LEU A 21 5.95 -4.68 18.36
CA LEU A 21 6.45 -4.02 17.17
C LEU A 21 6.18 -2.50 17.21
N VAL A 22 4.93 -2.10 17.48
CA VAL A 22 4.51 -0.70 17.42
C VAL A 22 4.78 0.02 18.75
N GLY A 23 4.41 -0.58 19.89
CA GLY A 23 4.59 -0.01 21.23
C GLY A 23 6.05 0.03 21.66
N LEU A 24 6.68 -1.13 21.77
CA LEU A 24 8.05 -1.30 22.27
C LEU A 24 9.14 -1.12 21.20
N ARG A 25 8.76 -0.93 19.94
CA ARG A 25 9.68 -0.74 18.79
C ARG A 25 10.66 -1.89 18.60
N TRP A 26 10.23 -3.11 18.89
CA TRP A 26 11.04 -4.27 18.56
C TRP A 26 11.10 -4.45 17.04
N PRO A 27 12.23 -4.89 16.48
CA PRO A 27 12.29 -5.25 15.06
C PRO A 27 11.33 -6.42 14.79
N ALA A 28 10.77 -6.48 13.59
CA ALA A 28 9.81 -7.51 13.20
C ALA A 28 10.38 -8.93 13.39
N SER A 29 11.68 -9.11 13.17
CA SER A 29 12.38 -10.38 13.42
C SER A 29 12.31 -10.89 14.88
N LYS A 30 12.03 -10.00 15.85
CA LYS A 30 11.85 -10.38 17.27
C LYS A 30 10.37 -10.37 17.70
N ALA A 31 9.57 -9.44 17.19
CA ALA A 31 8.17 -9.29 17.55
C ALA A 31 7.30 -10.40 16.92
N MET A 32 7.55 -10.76 15.67
CA MET A 32 6.71 -11.72 14.94
C MET A 32 6.81 -13.16 15.46
N PRO A 33 7.95 -13.69 15.93
CA PRO A 33 8.00 -14.97 16.62
C PRO A 33 7.06 -15.05 17.82
N VAL A 34 6.96 -13.98 18.62
CA VAL A 34 6.05 -13.94 19.79
C VAL A 34 4.60 -14.02 19.34
N SER A 35 4.21 -13.21 18.36
CA SER A 35 2.85 -13.25 17.81
C SER A 35 2.51 -14.60 17.18
N TYR A 36 3.47 -15.23 16.48
CA TYR A 36 3.30 -16.56 15.91
C TYR A 36 3.06 -17.62 16.99
N ILE A 37 3.86 -17.60 18.08
CA ILE A 37 3.66 -18.52 19.21
C ILE A 37 2.27 -18.30 19.83
N VAL A 38 1.84 -17.06 20.03
CA VAL A 38 0.49 -16.76 20.55
C VAL A 38 -0.60 -17.35 19.65
N ALA A 39 -0.50 -17.14 18.34
CA ALA A 39 -1.46 -17.69 17.37
C ALA A 39 -1.50 -19.23 17.40
N VAL A 40 -0.34 -19.89 17.44
CA VAL A 40 -0.21 -21.35 17.51
C VAL A 40 -0.80 -21.90 18.82
N VAL A 41 -0.49 -21.28 19.96
CA VAL A 41 -1.02 -21.70 21.28
C VAL A 41 -2.54 -21.58 21.30
N LEU A 42 -3.10 -20.48 20.84
CA LEU A 42 -4.55 -20.30 20.74
C LEU A 42 -5.19 -21.34 19.81
N ALA A 43 -4.63 -21.54 18.62
CA ALA A 43 -5.13 -22.51 17.66
C ALA A 43 -5.17 -23.93 18.25
N LEU A 44 -4.09 -24.38 18.90
CA LEU A 44 -3.98 -25.74 19.45
C LEU A 44 -4.82 -25.95 20.71
N PHE A 45 -4.76 -25.02 21.66
CA PHE A 45 -5.31 -25.25 23.00
C PHE A 45 -6.70 -24.63 23.22
N VAL A 46 -7.02 -23.52 22.56
CA VAL A 46 -8.33 -22.87 22.69
C VAL A 46 -9.27 -23.30 21.57
N TRP A 47 -8.86 -23.15 20.30
CA TRP A 47 -9.65 -23.57 19.15
C TRP A 47 -9.63 -25.07 18.92
N LYS A 48 -8.67 -25.78 19.54
CA LYS A 48 -8.46 -27.24 19.40
C LYS A 48 -8.31 -27.67 17.93
N VAL A 49 -7.61 -26.84 17.16
CA VAL A 49 -7.28 -27.16 15.77
C VAL A 49 -6.30 -28.33 15.75
N PRO A 50 -6.48 -29.35 14.88
CA PRO A 50 -5.54 -30.46 14.79
C PRO A 50 -4.11 -29.97 14.52
N GLY A 51 -3.12 -30.57 15.20
CA GLY A 51 -1.72 -30.18 15.03
C GLY A 51 -1.22 -30.27 13.58
N ALA A 52 -1.72 -31.25 12.81
CA ALA A 52 -1.45 -31.36 11.38
C ALA A 52 -1.91 -30.11 10.59
N THR A 53 -3.08 -29.55 10.92
CA THR A 53 -3.62 -28.35 10.29
C THR A 53 -2.77 -27.11 10.64
N VAL A 54 -2.36 -26.96 11.91
CA VAL A 54 -1.47 -25.86 12.32
C VAL A 54 -0.11 -25.96 11.65
N ALA A 55 0.44 -27.18 11.55
CA ALA A 55 1.69 -27.43 10.84
C ALA A 55 1.54 -27.14 9.32
N ALA A 56 0.45 -27.58 8.69
CA ALA A 56 0.17 -27.33 7.28
C ALA A 56 0.01 -25.82 6.99
N ALA A 57 -0.70 -25.10 7.86
CA ALA A 57 -0.83 -23.63 7.76
C ALA A 57 0.54 -22.94 7.88
N SER A 58 1.39 -23.41 8.79
CA SER A 58 2.74 -22.89 8.96
C SER A 58 3.62 -23.12 7.71
N VAL A 59 3.57 -24.33 7.14
CA VAL A 59 4.29 -24.65 5.87
C VAL A 59 3.74 -23.81 4.72
N ASN A 60 2.42 -23.69 4.58
CA ASN A 60 1.84 -22.79 3.59
C ASN A 60 2.35 -21.35 3.76
N GLY A 61 2.44 -20.88 5.02
CA GLY A 61 3.02 -19.58 5.35
C GLY A 61 4.48 -19.43 4.89
N LEU A 62 5.28 -20.48 5.02
CA LEU A 62 6.67 -20.46 4.53
C LEU A 62 6.75 -20.41 3.00
N VAL A 63 5.85 -21.11 2.27
CA VAL A 63 5.79 -21.03 0.81
C VAL A 63 5.39 -19.63 0.36
N VAL A 64 4.39 -19.03 1.00
CA VAL A 64 3.99 -17.64 0.73
C VAL A 64 5.13 -16.66 1.07
N ALA A 65 5.85 -16.87 2.16
CA ALA A 65 7.04 -16.07 2.50
C ALA A 65 8.12 -16.17 1.42
N ALA A 66 8.37 -17.36 0.89
CA ALA A 66 9.32 -17.57 -0.22
C ALA A 66 8.88 -16.81 -1.50
N THR A 67 7.57 -16.78 -1.79
CA THR A 67 6.99 -15.99 -2.88
C THR A 67 7.30 -14.50 -2.72
N LEU A 68 7.08 -13.96 -1.52
CA LEU A 68 7.38 -12.56 -1.21
C LEU A 68 8.89 -12.26 -1.32
N LEU A 69 9.72 -13.14 -0.78
CA LEU A 69 11.18 -13.01 -0.87
C LEU A 69 11.68 -13.01 -2.33
N TYR A 70 11.06 -13.81 -3.19
CA TYR A 70 11.37 -13.83 -4.61
C TYR A 70 11.04 -12.48 -5.29
N ILE A 71 9.90 -11.88 -4.97
CA ILE A 71 9.52 -10.56 -5.47
C ILE A 71 10.49 -9.49 -4.96
N ILE A 72 10.81 -9.51 -3.66
CA ILE A 72 11.75 -8.59 -3.03
C ILE A 72 13.13 -8.68 -3.67
N PHE A 73 13.63 -9.90 -3.90
CA PHE A 73 14.91 -10.12 -4.56
C PHE A 73 14.95 -9.49 -5.95
N GLY A 74 13.92 -9.73 -6.77
CA GLY A 74 13.84 -9.16 -8.12
C GLY A 74 13.85 -7.63 -8.11
N ALA A 75 13.09 -7.02 -7.18
CA ALA A 75 13.01 -5.57 -7.05
C ALA A 75 14.35 -4.94 -6.62
N ILE A 76 15.02 -5.55 -5.63
CA ILE A 76 16.35 -5.10 -5.18
C ILE A 76 17.39 -5.30 -6.29
N LEU A 77 17.31 -6.39 -7.04
CA LEU A 77 18.22 -6.66 -8.15
C LEU A 77 18.07 -5.59 -9.25
N LEU A 78 16.84 -5.24 -9.61
CA LEU A 78 16.60 -4.18 -10.60
C LEU A 78 17.16 -2.84 -10.12
N LEU A 79 16.92 -2.48 -8.85
CA LEU A 79 17.48 -1.25 -8.27
C LEU A 79 19.01 -1.25 -8.34
N ASN A 80 19.66 -2.30 -7.83
CA ASN A 80 21.12 -2.39 -7.82
C ASN A 80 21.71 -2.38 -9.24
N THR A 81 21.01 -3.00 -10.20
CA THR A 81 21.39 -2.94 -11.62
C THR A 81 21.35 -1.52 -12.16
N LEU A 82 20.27 -0.78 -11.86
CA LEU A 82 20.14 0.62 -12.27
C LEU A 82 21.17 1.54 -11.59
N GLN A 83 21.55 1.26 -10.34
CA GLN A 83 22.62 1.98 -9.64
C GLN A 83 23.99 1.71 -10.28
N GLU A 84 24.35 0.43 -10.44
CA GLU A 84 25.64 0.01 -11.00
C GLU A 84 25.80 0.42 -12.47
N SER A 85 24.70 0.61 -13.21
CA SER A 85 24.72 1.11 -14.60
C SER A 85 24.78 2.63 -14.72
N GLY A 86 24.57 3.38 -13.63
CA GLY A 86 24.43 4.84 -13.66
C GLY A 86 23.05 5.34 -14.10
N GLY A 87 22.10 4.46 -14.39
CA GLY A 87 20.74 4.81 -14.82
C GLY A 87 20.00 5.66 -13.79
N ILE A 88 20.14 5.35 -12.48
CA ILE A 88 19.54 6.14 -11.40
C ILE A 88 20.03 7.59 -11.40
N LYS A 89 21.31 7.84 -11.68
CA LYS A 89 21.85 9.20 -11.76
C LYS A 89 21.17 10.01 -12.86
N THR A 90 21.04 9.44 -14.05
CA THR A 90 20.37 10.09 -15.18
C THR A 90 18.89 10.35 -14.90
N ILE A 91 18.18 9.39 -14.28
CA ILE A 91 16.78 9.55 -13.88
C ILE A 91 16.65 10.70 -12.87
N ARG A 92 17.55 10.79 -11.88
CA ARG A 92 17.59 11.87 -10.89
C ARG A 92 17.74 13.24 -11.54
N GLU A 93 18.66 13.38 -12.48
CA GLU A 93 18.86 14.62 -13.24
C GLU A 93 17.60 15.01 -14.03
N GLY A 94 16.89 14.04 -14.59
CA GLY A 94 15.62 14.28 -15.29
C GLY A 94 14.48 14.73 -14.37
N PHE A 95 14.37 14.20 -13.16
CA PHE A 95 13.37 14.66 -12.20
C PHE A 95 13.66 16.06 -11.69
N ILE A 96 14.93 16.42 -11.48
CA ILE A 96 15.34 17.79 -11.16
C ILE A 96 14.89 18.74 -12.28
N GLY A 97 14.95 18.30 -13.54
CA GLY A 97 14.44 19.04 -14.70
C GLY A 97 12.91 19.19 -14.75
N ILE A 98 12.13 18.32 -14.05
CA ILE A 98 10.68 18.48 -13.90
C ILE A 98 10.38 19.41 -12.74
N SER A 99 10.96 19.14 -11.58
CA SER A 99 10.87 19.94 -10.37
C SER A 99 12.02 19.59 -9.41
N PRO A 100 12.72 20.57 -8.86
CA PRO A 100 13.68 20.34 -7.76
C PRO A 100 12.97 20.09 -6.43
N ASP A 101 11.70 20.44 -6.28
CA ASP A 101 10.93 20.30 -5.05
C ASP A 101 10.57 18.82 -4.77
N ARG A 102 11.04 18.29 -3.64
CA ARG A 102 10.82 16.89 -3.24
C ARG A 102 9.37 16.56 -2.98
N ARG A 103 8.55 17.54 -2.57
CA ARG A 103 7.11 17.36 -2.37
C ARG A 103 6.40 17.07 -3.68
N ILE A 104 6.81 17.74 -4.75
CA ILE A 104 6.29 17.51 -6.10
C ILE A 104 6.76 16.15 -6.63
N GLN A 105 8.03 15.84 -6.46
CA GLN A 105 8.59 14.55 -6.89
C GLN A 105 7.88 13.37 -6.23
N VAL A 106 7.64 13.41 -4.91
CA VAL A 106 6.98 12.30 -4.21
C VAL A 106 5.52 12.12 -4.64
N ILE A 107 4.80 13.21 -4.94
CA ILE A 107 3.44 13.12 -5.49
C ILE A 107 3.46 12.42 -6.86
N ILE A 108 4.35 12.82 -7.76
CA ILE A 108 4.43 12.21 -9.09
C ILE A 108 4.81 10.73 -8.99
N ILE A 109 5.81 10.39 -8.18
CA ILE A 109 6.37 9.05 -8.13
C ILE A 109 5.53 8.12 -7.25
N ALA A 110 5.27 8.51 -5.99
CA ALA A 110 4.52 7.64 -5.10
C ALA A 110 3.06 7.59 -5.50
N TRP A 111 2.36 8.74 -5.59
CA TRP A 111 0.93 8.76 -5.85
C TRP A 111 0.57 8.30 -7.26
N LEU A 112 1.10 8.93 -8.31
CA LEU A 112 0.64 8.66 -9.67
C LEU A 112 1.30 7.41 -10.28
N PHE A 113 2.63 7.37 -10.31
CA PHE A 113 3.34 6.22 -10.85
C PHE A 113 3.12 4.97 -9.98
N GLY A 114 3.12 5.11 -8.65
CA GLY A 114 2.79 4.03 -7.73
C GLY A 114 1.38 3.48 -7.95
N SER A 115 0.37 4.32 -8.20
CA SER A 115 -1.00 3.89 -8.52
C SER A 115 -1.09 3.11 -9.83
N PHE A 116 -0.36 3.53 -10.86
CA PHE A 116 -0.25 2.79 -12.12
C PHE A 116 0.36 1.39 -11.90
N ILE A 117 1.45 1.31 -11.15
CA ILE A 117 2.11 0.04 -10.84
C ILE A 117 1.21 -0.87 -9.99
N GLU A 118 0.47 -0.31 -9.00
CA GLU A 118 -0.50 -1.08 -8.21
C GLU A 118 -1.59 -1.65 -9.09
N GLY A 119 -2.19 -0.84 -9.96
CA GLY A 119 -3.21 -1.29 -10.91
C GLY A 119 -2.74 -2.43 -11.81
N SER A 120 -1.46 -2.37 -12.24
CA SER A 120 -0.87 -3.37 -13.14
C SER A 120 -0.52 -4.69 -12.45
N ALA A 121 0.06 -4.64 -11.25
CA ALA A 121 0.68 -5.81 -10.61
C ALA A 121 0.10 -6.15 -9.22
N GLY A 122 -0.37 -5.17 -8.47
CA GLY A 122 -0.83 -5.36 -7.09
C GLY A 122 0.26 -5.88 -6.14
N PHE A 123 -0.14 -6.56 -5.09
CA PHE A 123 0.74 -7.32 -4.17
C PHE A 123 1.91 -6.54 -3.56
N GLY A 124 1.71 -5.22 -3.26
CA GLY A 124 2.77 -4.39 -2.71
C GLY A 124 3.87 -4.00 -3.71
N THR A 125 3.68 -4.29 -5.00
CA THR A 125 4.63 -3.95 -6.08
C THR A 125 4.98 -2.45 -6.14
N PRO A 126 4.07 -1.48 -5.87
CA PRO A 126 4.44 -0.07 -5.83
C PRO A 126 5.57 0.22 -4.86
N ALA A 127 5.53 -0.37 -3.67
CA ALA A 127 6.61 -0.21 -2.70
C ALA A 127 7.92 -0.82 -3.21
N ALA A 128 7.86 -1.94 -3.93
CA ALA A 128 9.04 -2.57 -4.51
C ALA A 128 9.68 -1.76 -5.65
N VAL A 129 8.94 -0.87 -6.31
CA VAL A 129 9.40 -0.06 -7.47
C VAL A 129 9.58 1.40 -7.10
N ALA A 130 8.56 2.05 -6.53
CA ALA A 130 8.58 3.48 -6.24
C ALA A 130 9.50 3.83 -5.06
N VAL A 131 9.56 3.00 -4.02
CA VAL A 131 10.41 3.25 -2.84
C VAL A 131 11.90 3.27 -3.21
N PRO A 132 12.44 2.25 -3.91
CA PRO A 132 13.82 2.31 -4.40
C PRO A 132 14.10 3.50 -5.32
N LEU A 133 13.15 3.84 -6.19
CA LEU A 133 13.28 5.00 -7.06
C LEU A 133 13.40 6.30 -6.26
N LEU A 134 12.55 6.52 -5.24
CA LEU A 134 12.63 7.68 -4.37
C LEU A 134 13.97 7.75 -3.63
N VAL A 135 14.46 6.62 -3.10
CA VAL A 135 15.78 6.55 -2.46
C VAL A 135 16.87 6.87 -3.48
N GLY A 136 16.75 6.36 -4.72
CA GLY A 136 17.63 6.70 -5.84
C GLY A 136 17.68 8.18 -6.15
N LEU A 137 16.59 8.89 -5.96
CA LEU A 137 16.48 10.34 -6.13
C LEU A 137 17.05 11.12 -4.94
N GLY A 138 17.42 10.47 -3.84
CA GLY A 138 18.03 11.10 -2.66
C GLY A 138 17.06 11.31 -1.50
N PHE A 139 15.91 10.64 -1.49
CA PHE A 139 15.02 10.64 -0.31
C PHE A 139 15.61 9.76 0.80
N PRO A 140 15.43 10.12 2.08
CA PRO A 140 15.68 9.19 3.18
C PRO A 140 14.90 7.90 3.00
N ALA A 141 15.51 6.74 3.26
CA ALA A 141 14.87 5.44 3.06
C ALA A 141 13.53 5.32 3.81
N MET A 142 13.48 5.77 5.06
CA MET A 142 12.24 5.75 5.85
C MET A 142 11.15 6.66 5.25
N ALA A 143 11.50 7.85 4.74
CA ALA A 143 10.55 8.74 4.08
C ALA A 143 9.98 8.10 2.81
N ALA A 144 10.83 7.46 2.02
CA ALA A 144 10.44 6.73 0.81
C ALA A 144 9.52 5.55 1.14
N VAL A 145 9.84 4.75 2.16
CA VAL A 145 9.00 3.63 2.62
C VAL A 145 7.63 4.12 3.07
N ILE A 146 7.57 5.18 3.90
CA ILE A 146 6.30 5.73 4.35
C ILE A 146 5.47 6.24 3.18
N ALA A 147 6.05 6.98 2.24
CA ALA A 147 5.37 7.42 1.04
C ALA A 147 4.82 6.23 0.25
N GLY A 148 5.64 5.20 0.00
CA GLY A 148 5.25 3.98 -0.70
C GLY A 148 4.18 3.16 0.03
N MET A 149 4.12 3.21 1.35
CA MET A 149 3.07 2.56 2.14
C MET A 149 1.77 3.37 2.13
N VAL A 150 1.82 4.69 2.29
CA VAL A 150 0.62 5.55 2.33
C VAL A 150 -0.15 5.50 1.01
N ILE A 151 0.52 5.36 -0.12
CA ILE A 151 -0.16 5.22 -1.41
C ILE A 151 -0.81 3.85 -1.60
N GLN A 152 -0.47 2.86 -0.80
CA GLN A 152 -1.17 1.58 -0.79
C GLN A 152 -2.53 1.70 -0.09
N SER A 153 -3.38 2.56 -0.59
CA SER A 153 -4.73 2.86 -0.13
C SER A 153 -5.68 2.92 -1.32
N THR A 154 -5.82 4.09 -1.91
CA THR A 154 -6.77 4.35 -3.00
C THR A 154 -6.66 3.39 -4.19
N PRO A 155 -5.46 3.06 -4.73
CA PRO A 155 -5.37 2.20 -5.90
C PRO A 155 -5.54 0.71 -5.60
N VAL A 156 -5.42 0.29 -4.34
CA VAL A 156 -5.28 -1.13 -3.97
C VAL A 156 -6.53 -1.96 -4.23
N SER A 157 -7.74 -1.40 -4.08
CA SER A 157 -8.97 -2.15 -4.39
C SER A 157 -9.05 -2.61 -5.85
N PHE A 158 -8.37 -1.93 -6.76
CA PHE A 158 -8.26 -2.30 -8.17
C PHE A 158 -6.82 -2.65 -8.57
N GLY A 159 -6.01 -3.08 -7.60
CA GLY A 159 -4.68 -3.62 -7.82
C GLY A 159 -4.72 -4.95 -8.57
N ALA A 160 -3.61 -5.31 -9.23
CA ALA A 160 -3.49 -6.54 -10.04
C ALA A 160 -4.72 -6.77 -10.95
N VAL A 161 -5.04 -5.75 -11.75
CA VAL A 161 -6.18 -5.80 -12.70
C VAL A 161 -7.50 -6.16 -11.98
N GLY A 162 -7.79 -5.47 -10.88
CA GLY A 162 -9.07 -5.60 -10.15
C GLY A 162 -9.22 -6.85 -9.27
N THR A 163 -8.14 -7.60 -9.04
CA THR A 163 -8.18 -8.85 -8.26
C THR A 163 -8.88 -8.71 -6.89
N PRO A 164 -8.67 -7.65 -6.07
CA PRO A 164 -9.35 -7.54 -4.78
C PRO A 164 -10.89 -7.50 -4.88
N ILE A 165 -11.42 -6.94 -5.95
CA ILE A 165 -12.87 -6.90 -6.19
C ILE A 165 -13.32 -8.16 -6.92
N LEU A 166 -12.73 -8.46 -8.08
CA LEU A 166 -13.17 -9.55 -8.95
C LEU A 166 -12.94 -10.95 -8.38
N VAL A 167 -11.91 -11.11 -7.55
CA VAL A 167 -11.62 -12.38 -6.87
C VAL A 167 -11.97 -12.31 -5.40
N GLY A 168 -11.50 -11.26 -4.70
CA GLY A 168 -11.68 -11.14 -3.26
C GLY A 168 -13.14 -11.03 -2.85
N VAL A 169 -13.85 -10.03 -3.34
CA VAL A 169 -15.27 -9.81 -3.02
C VAL A 169 -16.13 -10.92 -3.61
N GLN A 170 -15.90 -11.29 -4.87
CA GLN A 170 -16.69 -12.34 -5.53
C GLN A 170 -16.60 -13.68 -4.80
N SER A 171 -15.39 -14.14 -4.50
CA SER A 171 -15.21 -15.43 -3.80
C SER A 171 -15.77 -15.40 -2.38
N GLY A 172 -15.69 -14.24 -1.70
CA GLY A 172 -16.28 -14.07 -0.38
C GLY A 172 -17.78 -14.18 -0.41
N LEU A 173 -18.46 -13.48 -1.33
CA LEU A 173 -19.93 -13.50 -1.47
C LEU A 173 -20.46 -14.83 -2.05
N ALA A 174 -19.71 -15.47 -2.96
CA ALA A 174 -20.11 -16.74 -3.58
C ALA A 174 -20.16 -17.93 -2.59
N ALA A 175 -19.73 -17.74 -1.35
CA ALA A 175 -19.92 -18.73 -0.30
C ALA A 175 -21.41 -18.93 0.06
N ASP A 176 -22.27 -17.95 -0.25
CA ASP A 176 -23.73 -18.09 -0.19
C ASP A 176 -24.36 -17.79 -1.56
N ALA A 177 -24.81 -18.85 -2.24
CA ALA A 177 -25.43 -18.75 -3.55
C ALA A 177 -26.83 -18.09 -3.54
N SER A 178 -27.44 -17.90 -2.37
CA SER A 178 -28.76 -17.26 -2.23
C SER A 178 -28.75 -15.75 -2.44
N ILE A 179 -27.56 -15.11 -2.35
CA ILE A 179 -27.40 -13.64 -2.46
C ILE A 179 -27.81 -13.14 -3.85
N THR A 180 -27.37 -13.81 -4.92
CA THR A 180 -27.69 -13.44 -6.30
C THR A 180 -27.37 -14.56 -7.27
N ASN A 181 -28.07 -14.56 -8.41
CA ASN A 181 -27.73 -15.41 -9.56
C ASN A 181 -26.70 -14.73 -10.50
N ASP A 182 -26.43 -13.44 -10.32
CA ASP A 182 -25.48 -12.66 -11.13
C ASP A 182 -24.43 -11.98 -10.22
N PHE A 183 -23.46 -12.77 -9.78
CA PHE A 183 -22.34 -12.28 -8.97
C PHE A 183 -21.49 -11.25 -9.72
N LEU A 184 -21.38 -11.33 -11.04
CA LEU A 184 -20.57 -10.37 -11.80
C LEU A 184 -21.19 -8.97 -11.78
N ALA A 185 -22.50 -8.86 -11.94
CA ALA A 185 -23.21 -7.59 -11.85
C ALA A 185 -23.09 -6.99 -10.43
N LEU A 186 -23.29 -7.81 -9.40
CA LEU A 186 -23.15 -7.38 -8.00
C LEU A 186 -21.74 -6.86 -7.71
N VAL A 187 -20.72 -7.60 -8.10
CA VAL A 187 -19.31 -7.23 -7.86
C VAL A 187 -18.90 -6.01 -8.66
N THR A 188 -19.40 -5.85 -9.89
CA THR A 188 -19.18 -4.63 -10.68
C THR A 188 -19.83 -3.40 -10.02
N MET A 189 -21.04 -3.53 -9.50
CA MET A 189 -21.72 -2.48 -8.74
C MET A 189 -20.95 -2.13 -7.47
N VAL A 190 -20.49 -3.12 -6.69
CA VAL A 190 -19.64 -2.90 -5.52
C VAL A 190 -18.36 -2.17 -5.92
N GLY A 191 -17.73 -2.56 -7.03
CA GLY A 191 -16.55 -1.87 -7.58
C GLY A 191 -16.79 -0.40 -7.88
N GLY A 192 -17.92 -0.05 -8.50
CA GLY A 192 -18.31 1.34 -8.74
C GLY A 192 -18.46 2.15 -7.44
N ARG A 193 -19.10 1.56 -6.40
CA ARG A 193 -19.25 2.17 -5.06
C ARG A 193 -17.90 2.36 -4.36
N VAL A 194 -17.03 1.37 -4.46
CA VAL A 194 -15.63 1.43 -3.96
C VAL A 194 -14.88 2.57 -4.61
N ALA A 195 -15.00 2.75 -5.94
CA ALA A 195 -14.33 3.82 -6.66
C ALA A 195 -14.77 5.20 -6.19
N ILE A 196 -16.07 5.40 -5.96
CA ILE A 196 -16.62 6.67 -5.44
C ILE A 196 -16.06 6.97 -4.04
N LEU A 197 -16.10 5.99 -3.12
CA LEU A 197 -15.54 6.16 -1.79
C LEU A 197 -14.04 6.49 -1.84
N HIS A 198 -13.28 5.76 -2.64
CA HIS A 198 -11.85 6.03 -2.82
C HIS A 198 -11.56 7.41 -3.42
N ALA A 199 -12.37 7.88 -4.37
CA ALA A 199 -12.18 9.19 -4.97
C ALA A 199 -12.34 10.32 -3.94
N ILE A 200 -13.32 10.19 -3.04
CA ILE A 200 -13.56 11.19 -2.00
C ILE A 200 -12.49 11.10 -0.91
N VAL A 201 -12.32 9.91 -0.32
CA VAL A 201 -11.39 9.70 0.79
C VAL A 201 -9.94 9.87 0.35
N GLY A 202 -9.59 9.37 -0.83
CA GLY A 202 -8.25 9.42 -1.40
C GLY A 202 -7.76 10.81 -1.80
N THR A 203 -8.69 11.78 -1.94
CA THR A 203 -8.35 13.16 -2.36
C THR A 203 -7.28 13.81 -1.47
N LEU A 204 -7.25 13.51 -0.17
CA LEU A 204 -6.26 14.07 0.74
C LEU A 204 -4.96 13.25 0.85
N ILE A 205 -4.88 12.06 0.26
CA ILE A 205 -3.70 11.19 0.40
C ILE A 205 -2.40 11.82 -0.13
N PRO A 206 -2.35 12.46 -1.31
CA PRO A 206 -1.14 13.14 -1.75
C PRO A 206 -0.70 14.24 -0.77
N LEU A 207 -1.66 14.93 -0.13
CA LEU A 207 -1.37 15.94 0.87
C LEU A 207 -0.84 15.31 2.16
N PHE A 208 -1.39 14.16 2.61
CA PHE A 208 -0.85 13.40 3.74
C PHE A 208 0.60 12.98 3.49
N VAL A 209 0.92 12.48 2.30
CA VAL A 209 2.28 12.06 1.95
C VAL A 209 3.27 13.20 2.16
N VAL A 210 3.00 14.38 1.59
CA VAL A 210 3.92 15.53 1.72
C VAL A 210 3.93 16.11 3.12
N ALA A 211 2.79 16.13 3.81
CA ALA A 211 2.69 16.63 5.18
C ALA A 211 3.46 15.76 6.18
N LEU A 212 3.33 14.43 6.06
CA LEU A 212 4.09 13.48 6.88
C LEU A 212 5.60 13.56 6.56
N MET A 213 5.94 13.67 5.28
CA MET A 213 7.34 13.80 4.84
C MET A 213 8.01 15.04 5.45
N THR A 214 7.39 16.20 5.35
CA THR A 214 7.97 17.44 5.89
C THR A 214 7.96 17.48 7.42
N ARG A 215 6.95 16.84 8.06
CA ARG A 215 6.85 16.77 9.52
C ARG A 215 7.90 15.87 10.15
N PHE A 216 8.15 14.73 9.57
CA PHE A 216 9.02 13.72 10.18
C PHE A 216 10.46 13.78 9.67
N PHE A 217 10.69 14.28 8.46
CA PHE A 217 11.99 14.24 7.79
C PHE A 217 12.49 15.63 7.32
N GLY A 218 11.69 16.66 7.48
CA GLY A 218 12.09 18.03 7.18
C GLY A 218 12.95 18.64 8.29
N LYS A 219 13.83 19.55 7.94
CA LYS A 219 14.68 20.33 8.86
C LYS A 219 13.86 20.99 9.98
N ASN A 220 12.75 21.62 9.62
CA ASN A 220 11.89 22.35 10.56
C ASN A 220 10.81 21.47 11.19
N LYS A 221 10.73 20.18 10.87
CA LYS A 221 9.72 19.21 11.36
C LYS A 221 8.30 19.77 11.35
N SER A 222 7.92 20.40 10.24
CA SER A 222 6.68 21.20 10.13
C SER A 222 5.70 20.60 9.13
N PHE A 223 4.44 20.36 9.55
CA PHE A 223 3.35 20.05 8.62
C PHE A 223 3.07 21.19 7.64
N ARG A 224 3.31 22.45 8.06
CA ARG A 224 3.04 23.64 7.23
C ARG A 224 3.78 23.62 5.91
N GLU A 225 5.02 23.14 5.92
CA GLU A 225 5.84 23.06 4.71
C GLU A 225 5.23 22.11 3.68
N GLY A 226 4.68 20.97 4.11
CA GLY A 226 3.97 20.05 3.23
C GLY A 226 2.67 20.63 2.71
N ILE A 227 1.91 21.33 3.59
CA ILE A 227 0.59 21.89 3.22
C ILE A 227 0.72 23.05 2.21
N LYS A 228 1.84 23.73 2.12
CA LYS A 228 2.05 24.79 1.11
C LYS A 228 1.77 24.34 -0.33
N VAL A 229 2.01 23.07 -0.67
CA VAL A 229 1.75 22.52 -2.01
C VAL A 229 0.34 21.89 -2.14
N TRP A 230 -0.61 22.24 -1.27
CA TRP A 230 -1.96 21.66 -1.24
C TRP A 230 -2.69 21.75 -2.59
N LYS A 231 -2.54 22.86 -3.33
CA LYS A 231 -3.16 23.02 -4.65
C LYS A 231 -2.66 21.98 -5.65
N PHE A 232 -1.34 21.76 -5.68
CA PHE A 232 -0.75 20.73 -6.52
C PHE A 232 -1.13 19.32 -6.07
N ALA A 233 -1.14 19.07 -4.75
CA ALA A 233 -1.54 17.78 -4.19
C ALA A 233 -3.00 17.43 -4.54
N LEU A 234 -3.95 18.36 -4.37
CA LEU A 234 -5.35 18.17 -4.76
C LEU A 234 -5.52 18.04 -6.27
N PHE A 235 -4.81 18.84 -7.06
CA PHE A 235 -4.80 18.71 -8.51
C PHE A 235 -4.34 17.30 -8.94
N ALA A 236 -3.26 16.79 -8.35
CA ALA A 236 -2.79 15.44 -8.64
C ALA A 236 -3.77 14.36 -8.16
N ALA A 237 -4.46 14.59 -7.03
CA ALA A 237 -5.51 13.69 -6.56
C ALA A 237 -6.65 13.59 -7.59
N PHE A 238 -7.20 14.72 -8.02
CA PHE A 238 -8.31 14.74 -8.99
C PHE A 238 -7.88 14.26 -10.38
N ALA A 239 -6.67 14.56 -10.81
CA ALA A 239 -6.14 14.09 -12.08
C ALA A 239 -6.12 12.55 -12.18
N MET A 240 -5.97 11.87 -11.04
CA MET A 240 -6.01 10.40 -10.93
C MET A 240 -7.44 9.90 -10.65
N THR A 241 -8.14 10.48 -9.66
CA THR A 241 -9.38 9.89 -9.14
C THR A 241 -10.59 10.13 -10.06
N ILE A 242 -10.63 11.20 -10.87
CA ILE A 242 -11.71 11.42 -11.82
C ILE A 242 -11.73 10.33 -12.90
N PRO A 243 -10.64 10.11 -13.68
CA PRO A 243 -10.62 8.99 -14.64
C PRO A 243 -10.81 7.63 -13.97
N TYR A 244 -10.29 7.45 -12.76
CA TYR A 244 -10.47 6.23 -11.97
C TYR A 244 -11.94 5.89 -11.72
N VAL A 245 -12.77 6.85 -11.27
CA VAL A 245 -14.21 6.64 -11.08
C VAL A 245 -14.93 6.38 -12.41
N ILE A 246 -14.60 7.16 -13.44
CA ILE A 246 -15.19 6.98 -14.78
C ILE A 246 -14.92 5.56 -15.29
N VAL A 247 -13.67 5.11 -15.20
CA VAL A 247 -13.25 3.79 -15.66
C VAL A 247 -13.91 2.67 -14.85
N ALA A 248 -14.01 2.82 -13.52
CA ALA A 248 -14.67 1.82 -12.67
C ALA A 248 -16.13 1.57 -13.04
N ASN A 249 -16.85 2.63 -13.45
CA ASN A 249 -18.27 2.55 -13.78
C ASN A 249 -18.56 2.19 -15.25
N ILE A 250 -17.58 2.41 -16.17
CA ILE A 250 -17.78 2.15 -17.61
C ILE A 250 -17.09 0.85 -18.05
N LEU A 251 -15.86 0.60 -17.58
CA LEU A 251 -15.03 -0.53 -18.00
C LEU A 251 -14.95 -1.66 -16.97
N GLY A 252 -15.43 -1.42 -15.73
CA GLY A 252 -15.35 -2.38 -14.65
C GLY A 252 -14.12 -2.25 -13.77
N PRO A 253 -13.97 -3.16 -12.77
CA PRO A 253 -12.96 -3.04 -11.74
C PRO A 253 -11.54 -3.41 -12.16
N GLU A 254 -11.30 -3.86 -13.40
CA GLU A 254 -9.97 -4.25 -13.88
C GLU A 254 -9.01 -3.06 -14.06
N PHE A 255 -9.50 -1.91 -14.48
CA PHE A 255 -8.67 -0.85 -15.06
C PHE A 255 -8.56 0.47 -14.26
N PRO A 256 -9.34 0.73 -13.20
CA PRO A 256 -9.41 2.06 -12.59
C PRO A 256 -8.05 2.60 -12.12
N SER A 257 -7.31 1.82 -11.36
CA SER A 257 -6.01 2.23 -10.82
C SER A 257 -4.94 2.41 -11.89
N MET A 258 -4.96 1.52 -12.89
CA MET A 258 -3.99 1.56 -13.98
C MET A 258 -4.23 2.78 -14.88
N ILE A 259 -5.46 2.96 -15.38
CA ILE A 259 -5.79 4.07 -16.28
C ILE A 259 -5.79 5.39 -15.51
N GLY A 260 -6.37 5.44 -14.31
CA GLY A 260 -6.35 6.62 -13.47
C GLY A 260 -4.93 7.09 -13.15
N GLY A 261 -4.04 6.16 -12.76
CA GLY A 261 -2.63 6.45 -12.51
C GLY A 261 -1.90 6.97 -13.75
N LEU A 262 -2.10 6.33 -14.91
CA LEU A 262 -1.44 6.71 -16.16
C LEU A 262 -1.91 8.05 -16.71
N VAL A 263 -3.22 8.27 -16.73
CA VAL A 263 -3.82 9.56 -17.15
C VAL A 263 -3.40 10.68 -16.21
N GLY A 264 -3.50 10.43 -14.89
CA GLY A 264 -3.05 11.39 -13.88
C GLY A 264 -1.57 11.73 -14.03
N LEU A 265 -0.71 10.73 -14.27
CA LEU A 265 0.72 10.94 -14.51
C LEU A 265 0.96 11.83 -15.74
N ALA A 266 0.30 11.55 -16.85
CA ALA A 266 0.42 12.35 -18.08
C ALA A 266 -0.01 13.81 -17.88
N ILE A 267 -1.14 14.03 -17.21
CA ILE A 267 -1.67 15.36 -16.92
C ILE A 267 -0.73 16.12 -15.98
N VAL A 268 -0.35 15.52 -14.86
CA VAL A 268 0.39 16.19 -13.78
C VAL A 268 1.84 16.47 -14.20
N VAL A 269 2.52 15.54 -14.87
CA VAL A 269 3.88 15.77 -15.37
C VAL A 269 3.88 16.90 -16.42
N THR A 270 2.89 16.92 -17.31
CA THR A 270 2.76 17.98 -18.30
C THR A 270 2.50 19.35 -17.66
N ALA A 271 1.63 19.38 -16.64
CA ALA A 271 1.33 20.58 -15.87
C ALA A 271 2.57 21.09 -15.09
N ALA A 272 3.29 20.18 -14.44
CA ALA A 272 4.51 20.51 -13.69
C ALA A 272 5.60 21.10 -14.59
N LYS A 273 5.83 20.52 -15.77
CA LYS A 273 6.78 21.06 -16.76
C LYS A 273 6.40 22.46 -17.26
N LYS A 274 5.11 22.80 -17.25
CA LYS A 274 4.61 24.15 -17.60
C LYS A 274 4.57 25.11 -16.41
N GLY A 275 5.04 24.70 -15.23
CA GLY A 275 5.03 25.49 -14.00
C GLY A 275 3.65 25.65 -13.35
N PHE A 276 2.63 24.86 -13.79
CA PHE A 276 1.26 24.98 -13.27
C PHE A 276 1.16 24.49 -11.82
N LEU A 277 0.70 25.35 -10.92
CA LEU A 277 0.58 25.13 -9.47
C LEU A 277 1.89 24.74 -8.77
N MET A 278 3.02 25.02 -9.41
CA MET A 278 4.34 24.77 -8.81
C MET A 278 4.66 25.82 -7.73
N PRO A 279 5.36 25.43 -6.66
CA PRO A 279 5.87 26.40 -5.72
C PRO A 279 6.91 27.31 -6.38
N PRO A 280 6.93 28.61 -6.04
CA PRO A 280 7.95 29.53 -6.54
C PRO A 280 9.35 29.10 -6.06
N PRO A 281 10.43 29.50 -6.73
CA PRO A 281 11.80 29.05 -6.41
C PRO A 281 12.20 29.22 -4.96
N GLU A 282 11.79 30.30 -4.29
CA GLU A 282 12.06 30.62 -2.89
C GLU A 282 11.28 29.74 -1.88
N GLU A 283 10.22 29.08 -2.33
CA GLU A 283 9.41 28.18 -1.51
C GLU A 283 9.68 26.69 -1.82
N GLN A 284 10.61 26.40 -2.72
CA GLN A 284 11.00 25.03 -3.02
C GLN A 284 11.57 24.36 -1.78
N TRP A 285 11.26 23.08 -1.63
CA TRP A 285 11.60 22.31 -0.45
C TRP A 285 12.47 21.11 -0.79
N ASP A 286 13.53 20.93 0.00
CA ASP A 286 14.38 19.75 -0.01
C ASP A 286 14.62 19.25 1.43
N PHE A 287 15.11 18.02 1.55
CA PHE A 287 15.61 17.50 2.81
C PHE A 287 16.85 18.28 3.26
N ASP A 288 17.13 18.22 4.56
CA ASP A 288 18.41 18.73 5.09
C ASP A 288 19.60 17.90 4.55
N ASP A 289 20.80 18.42 4.73
CA ASP A 289 22.01 17.69 4.36
C ASP A 289 22.04 16.30 5.01
N LYS A 290 22.47 15.31 4.24
CA LYS A 290 22.48 13.90 4.67
C LYS A 290 23.26 13.67 5.98
N ALA A 291 24.26 14.50 6.26
CA ALA A 291 25.02 14.47 7.50
C ALA A 291 24.17 14.79 8.75
N ASN A 292 23.06 15.53 8.57
CA ASN A 292 22.14 15.94 9.63
C ASN A 292 20.95 14.97 9.80
N TRP A 293 20.87 13.90 8.98
CA TRP A 293 19.78 12.94 9.09
C TRP A 293 19.93 12.07 10.34
N ASP A 294 18.79 11.79 10.97
CA ASP A 294 18.77 10.76 12.00
C ASP A 294 19.21 9.41 11.40
N PRO A 295 20.13 8.68 12.04
CA PRO A 295 20.60 7.38 11.53
C PRO A 295 19.48 6.38 11.25
N SER A 296 18.33 6.51 11.95
CA SER A 296 17.16 5.66 11.72
C SER A 296 16.44 5.92 10.39
N TRP A 297 16.71 7.05 9.71
CA TRP A 297 16.09 7.38 8.43
C TRP A 297 16.79 6.71 7.26
N SER A 298 18.05 6.32 7.43
CA SER A 298 18.88 5.72 6.39
C SER A 298 18.74 4.21 6.40
N GLY A 299 18.63 3.62 5.21
CA GLY A 299 18.74 2.18 5.02
C GLY A 299 20.20 1.74 4.84
N SER A 300 20.43 0.44 4.84
CA SER A 300 21.77 -0.14 4.57
C SER A 300 22.16 -0.08 3.08
N ILE A 301 21.23 0.26 2.20
CA ILE A 301 21.52 0.47 0.78
C ILE A 301 21.99 1.91 0.61
N GLU A 302 23.30 2.08 0.50
CA GLU A 302 23.90 3.36 0.14
C GLU A 302 23.84 3.56 -1.38
N ILE A 303 23.24 4.67 -1.80
CA ILE A 303 23.39 5.15 -3.18
C ILE A 303 24.77 5.77 -3.28
N LYS A 304 25.70 4.99 -3.73
CA LYS A 304 27.02 5.51 -4.07
C LYS A 304 26.89 6.28 -5.39
N ASP A 305 27.31 7.54 -5.39
CA ASP A 305 27.62 8.22 -6.65
C ASP A 305 28.84 7.50 -7.23
N ILE A 306 28.59 6.39 -7.90
CA ILE A 306 29.66 5.67 -8.60
C ILE A 306 30.04 6.59 -9.74
N ALA A 307 31.24 7.17 -9.62
CA ALA A 307 31.83 7.98 -10.70
C ALA A 307 32.10 7.06 -11.90
N HIS A 308 31.08 6.81 -12.69
CA HIS A 308 31.28 6.12 -13.96
C HIS A 308 31.93 7.09 -14.95
N LYS A 309 33.10 6.72 -15.44
CA LYS A 309 33.76 7.30 -16.62
C LYS A 309 33.00 7.03 -17.93
N SER A 310 31.72 6.77 -17.90
CA SER A 310 30.92 6.49 -19.08
C SER A 310 30.10 7.71 -19.48
N GLY A 311 30.10 8.02 -20.78
CA GLY A 311 29.43 9.15 -21.40
C GLY A 311 27.95 9.27 -20.98
N HIS A 312 27.37 10.45 -21.20
CA HIS A 312 26.00 10.78 -20.85
C HIS A 312 25.01 9.73 -21.37
N MET A 313 24.39 8.96 -20.44
CA MET A 313 23.29 8.07 -20.78
C MET A 313 22.06 8.92 -21.18
N SER A 314 21.41 8.60 -22.29
CA SER A 314 20.19 9.32 -22.66
C SER A 314 19.07 9.04 -21.67
N MET A 315 18.18 10.01 -21.44
CA MET A 315 17.02 9.89 -20.54
C MET A 315 16.13 8.70 -20.92
N VAL A 316 15.88 8.50 -22.22
CA VAL A 316 15.09 7.37 -22.70
C VAL A 316 15.71 6.05 -22.29
N ARG A 317 17.02 5.89 -22.49
CA ARG A 317 17.75 4.69 -22.11
C ARG A 317 17.71 4.41 -20.62
N ALA A 318 17.83 5.46 -19.77
CA ALA A 318 17.76 5.34 -18.32
C ALA A 318 16.37 4.94 -17.83
N TRP A 319 15.29 5.42 -18.49
CA TRP A 319 13.89 5.09 -18.14
C TRP A 319 13.39 3.78 -18.73
N THR A 320 14.04 3.24 -19.77
CA THR A 320 13.64 2.01 -20.45
C THR A 320 13.35 0.87 -19.47
N PRO A 321 14.15 0.60 -18.42
CA PRO A 321 13.85 -0.47 -17.47
C PRO A 321 12.51 -0.30 -16.76
N TYR A 322 12.17 0.89 -16.29
CA TYR A 322 10.88 1.13 -15.61
C TYR A 322 9.69 1.07 -16.58
N ILE A 323 9.89 1.54 -17.82
CA ILE A 323 8.88 1.42 -18.88
C ILE A 323 8.65 -0.06 -19.20
N LEU A 324 9.70 -0.86 -19.33
CA LEU A 324 9.59 -2.31 -19.56
C LEU A 324 8.90 -3.02 -18.40
N VAL A 325 9.22 -2.67 -17.15
CA VAL A 325 8.50 -3.21 -15.98
C VAL A 325 7.01 -2.96 -16.13
N GLY A 326 6.61 -1.70 -16.35
CA GLY A 326 5.20 -1.35 -16.50
C GLY A 326 4.52 -2.11 -17.65
N LEU A 327 5.13 -2.08 -18.84
CA LEU A 327 4.58 -2.76 -20.02
C LEU A 327 4.47 -4.28 -19.84
N LEU A 328 5.50 -4.95 -19.29
CA LEU A 328 5.48 -6.39 -19.09
C LEU A 328 4.51 -6.80 -17.98
N LEU A 329 4.40 -6.00 -16.90
CA LEU A 329 3.41 -6.26 -15.87
C LEU A 329 1.99 -6.16 -16.42
N VAL A 330 1.69 -5.14 -17.23
CA VAL A 330 0.40 -5.01 -17.92
C VAL A 330 0.18 -6.18 -18.88
N ALA A 331 1.12 -6.46 -19.79
CA ALA A 331 0.99 -7.51 -20.80
C ALA A 331 0.75 -8.88 -20.17
N THR A 332 1.42 -9.20 -19.06
CA THR A 332 1.27 -10.48 -18.35
C THR A 332 -0.02 -10.59 -17.52
N ARG A 333 -0.83 -9.53 -17.44
CA ARG A 333 -2.11 -9.49 -16.70
C ARG A 333 -3.32 -9.28 -17.59
N LEU A 334 -3.14 -8.89 -18.86
CA LEU A 334 -4.23 -8.70 -19.81
C LEU A 334 -4.80 -10.05 -20.26
N LYS A 335 -6.07 -10.31 -19.94
CA LYS A 335 -6.80 -11.53 -20.37
C LYS A 335 -6.91 -11.68 -21.90
N ALA A 336 -6.79 -10.57 -22.64
CA ALA A 336 -6.78 -10.58 -24.10
C ALA A 336 -5.53 -11.22 -24.72
N LEU A 337 -4.48 -11.42 -23.92
CA LEU A 337 -3.22 -12.01 -24.36
C LEU A 337 -3.07 -13.42 -23.76
N PRO A 338 -2.52 -14.40 -24.50
CA PRO A 338 -2.34 -15.78 -24.01
C PRO A 338 -1.23 -15.90 -22.95
N LEU A 339 -0.61 -14.80 -22.56
CA LEU A 339 0.55 -14.79 -21.66
C LEU A 339 0.18 -15.23 -20.23
N ILE A 340 -1.04 -14.93 -19.77
CA ILE A 340 -1.51 -15.37 -18.44
C ILE A 340 -1.43 -16.90 -18.36
N ASP A 341 -2.04 -17.60 -19.32
CA ASP A 341 -2.13 -19.07 -19.31
C ASP A 341 -0.74 -19.69 -19.42
N TRP A 342 0.14 -19.14 -20.25
CA TRP A 342 1.51 -19.63 -20.40
C TRP A 342 2.33 -19.50 -19.12
N PHE A 343 2.25 -18.36 -18.43
CA PHE A 343 3.01 -18.13 -17.20
C PHE A 343 2.43 -18.86 -16.00
N GLN A 344 1.09 -19.03 -15.94
CA GLN A 344 0.44 -19.77 -14.87
C GLN A 344 0.55 -21.30 -15.07
N ALA A 345 0.76 -21.79 -16.28
CA ALA A 345 1.01 -23.21 -16.54
C ALA A 345 2.22 -23.75 -15.74
N TRP A 346 3.19 -22.87 -15.43
CA TRP A 346 4.35 -23.22 -14.59
C TRP A 346 4.01 -23.05 -13.11
N THR A 347 3.14 -23.92 -12.59
CA THR A 347 2.72 -23.92 -11.19
C THR A 347 3.35 -25.08 -10.45
N VAL A 348 4.09 -24.77 -9.38
CA VAL A 348 4.54 -25.77 -8.41
C VAL A 348 3.48 -25.83 -7.31
N SER A 349 2.78 -26.98 -7.19
CA SER A 349 1.70 -27.16 -6.21
C SER A 349 2.13 -28.18 -5.16
N ILE A 350 1.78 -27.90 -3.90
CA ILE A 350 1.91 -28.81 -2.77
C ILE A 350 0.47 -29.06 -2.27
N PRO A 351 -0.21 -30.09 -2.81
CA PRO A 351 -1.59 -30.37 -2.40
C PRO A 351 -1.64 -31.04 -1.03
N ASN A 352 -2.72 -30.82 -0.29
CA ASN A 352 -3.08 -31.53 0.91
C ASN A 352 -1.93 -31.70 1.92
N ILE A 353 -1.27 -30.59 2.28
CA ILE A 353 -0.11 -30.58 3.18
C ILE A 353 -0.47 -31.35 4.47
N PHE A 354 0.33 -32.34 4.82
CA PHE A 354 0.11 -33.28 5.96
C PHE A 354 -1.27 -33.94 5.97
N GLY A 355 -1.86 -34.20 4.80
CA GLY A 355 -3.19 -34.81 4.68
C GLY A 355 -4.35 -33.88 5.05
N THR A 356 -4.12 -32.59 5.18
CA THR A 356 -5.14 -31.57 5.46
C THR A 356 -5.75 -31.01 4.17
N GLN A 357 -6.77 -30.16 4.29
CA GLN A 357 -7.33 -29.43 3.15
C GLN A 357 -6.47 -28.22 2.71
N ILE A 358 -5.39 -27.93 3.45
CA ILE A 358 -4.50 -26.82 3.12
C ILE A 358 -3.55 -27.23 2.00
N SER A 359 -3.61 -26.49 0.93
CA SER A 359 -2.70 -26.63 -0.22
C SER A 359 -1.95 -25.33 -0.45
N SER A 360 -0.78 -25.41 -1.04
CA SER A 360 0.01 -24.25 -1.42
C SER A 360 0.38 -24.32 -2.89
N SER A 361 0.54 -23.19 -3.54
CA SER A 361 1.02 -23.10 -4.90
C SER A 361 1.97 -21.93 -5.09
N PHE A 362 2.93 -22.13 -5.97
CA PHE A 362 3.94 -21.14 -6.34
C PHE A 362 4.03 -21.06 -7.87
N GLN A 363 3.83 -19.86 -8.42
CA GLN A 363 3.82 -19.60 -9.86
C GLN A 363 4.99 -18.67 -10.24
N PRO A 364 6.23 -19.16 -10.28
CA PRO A 364 7.41 -18.31 -10.39
C PRO A 364 7.35 -17.38 -11.59
N LEU A 365 6.94 -17.86 -12.76
CA LEU A 365 6.92 -17.05 -13.99
C LEU A 365 5.85 -15.94 -13.96
N TYR A 366 4.76 -16.16 -13.25
CA TYR A 366 3.69 -15.17 -13.12
C TYR A 366 3.97 -14.09 -12.08
N LEU A 367 4.92 -14.32 -11.17
CA LEU A 367 5.26 -13.36 -10.12
C LEU A 367 5.98 -12.13 -10.68
N PRO A 368 5.71 -10.92 -10.13
CA PRO A 368 6.42 -9.69 -10.49
C PRO A 368 7.94 -9.80 -10.37
N GLY A 369 8.44 -10.64 -9.45
CA GLY A 369 9.87 -10.90 -9.28
C GLY A 369 10.56 -11.38 -10.56
N THR A 370 9.91 -12.24 -11.34
CA THR A 370 10.43 -12.70 -12.64
C THR A 370 10.56 -11.55 -13.63
N ILE A 371 9.55 -10.67 -13.68
CA ILE A 371 9.60 -9.48 -14.54
C ILE A 371 10.77 -8.57 -14.14
N PHE A 372 10.98 -8.35 -12.84
CA PHE A 372 12.09 -7.54 -12.36
C PHE A 372 13.46 -8.15 -12.71
N ILE A 373 13.62 -9.47 -12.54
CA ILE A 373 14.83 -10.19 -12.90
C ILE A 373 15.08 -10.11 -14.42
N LEU A 374 14.03 -10.36 -15.22
CA LEU A 374 14.11 -10.26 -16.67
C LEU A 374 14.50 -8.85 -17.13
N VAL A 375 13.87 -7.83 -16.57
CA VAL A 375 14.20 -6.43 -16.91
C VAL A 375 15.60 -6.07 -16.42
N SER A 376 16.07 -6.60 -15.29
CA SER A 376 17.46 -6.45 -14.84
C SER A 376 18.46 -7.03 -15.87
N LEU A 377 18.17 -8.22 -16.41
CA LEU A 377 18.98 -8.84 -17.49
C LEU A 377 18.97 -7.99 -18.78
N ILE A 378 17.78 -7.51 -19.18
CA ILE A 378 17.65 -6.62 -20.34
C ILE A 378 18.42 -5.31 -20.10
N THR A 379 18.36 -4.77 -18.89
CA THR A 379 19.10 -3.55 -18.49
C THR A 379 20.60 -3.76 -18.56
N PHE A 380 21.12 -4.92 -18.13
CA PHE A 380 22.53 -5.27 -18.28
C PHE A 380 23.01 -5.10 -19.72
N VAL A 381 22.20 -5.55 -20.69
CA VAL A 381 22.51 -5.43 -22.13
C VAL A 381 22.32 -3.99 -22.63
N ILE A 382 21.16 -3.39 -22.38
CA ILE A 382 20.82 -2.05 -22.89
C ILE A 382 21.76 -0.98 -22.32
N HIS A 383 22.11 -1.08 -21.03
CA HIS A 383 23.02 -0.14 -20.37
C HIS A 383 24.50 -0.48 -20.61
N GLN A 384 24.82 -1.55 -21.37
CA GLN A 384 26.18 -1.99 -21.68
C GLN A 384 27.04 -2.14 -20.41
N MET A 385 26.49 -2.81 -19.41
CA MET A 385 27.14 -2.93 -18.11
C MET A 385 28.34 -3.88 -18.16
N ASN A 386 29.32 -3.59 -17.32
CA ASN A 386 30.39 -4.54 -17.04
C ASN A 386 29.86 -5.72 -16.23
N THR A 387 30.25 -6.94 -16.58
CA THR A 387 29.86 -8.18 -15.88
C THR A 387 30.19 -8.12 -14.39
N THR A 388 31.33 -7.54 -14.01
CA THR A 388 31.73 -7.39 -12.61
C THR A 388 30.73 -6.50 -11.83
N ALA A 389 30.22 -5.42 -12.42
CA ALA A 389 29.22 -4.55 -11.84
C ALA A 389 27.89 -5.29 -11.68
N TYR A 390 27.48 -6.07 -12.69
CA TYR A 390 26.26 -6.85 -12.63
C TYR A 390 26.31 -7.95 -11.57
N VAL A 391 27.44 -8.66 -11.45
CA VAL A 391 27.66 -9.65 -10.37
C VAL A 391 27.63 -9.02 -8.99
N ARG A 392 28.15 -7.78 -8.84
CA ARG A 392 27.99 -7.03 -7.58
C ARG A 392 26.52 -6.76 -7.26
N ALA A 393 25.72 -6.34 -8.25
CA ALA A 393 24.29 -6.15 -8.07
C ALA A 393 23.59 -7.41 -7.54
N TRP A 394 23.88 -8.59 -8.11
CA TRP A 394 23.36 -9.88 -7.65
C TRP A 394 23.77 -10.20 -6.21
N LYS A 395 25.05 -10.06 -5.87
CA LYS A 395 25.56 -10.34 -4.50
C LYS A 395 24.92 -9.43 -3.45
N HIS A 396 24.79 -8.12 -3.74
CA HIS A 396 24.13 -7.17 -2.84
C HIS A 396 22.65 -7.53 -2.65
N SER A 397 21.96 -7.87 -3.71
CA SER A 397 20.54 -8.23 -3.67
C SER A 397 20.30 -9.49 -2.83
N GLY A 398 21.11 -10.53 -3.01
CA GLY A 398 21.03 -11.77 -2.22
C GLY A 398 21.27 -11.52 -0.73
N LYS A 399 22.26 -10.70 -0.37
CA LYS A 399 22.54 -10.36 1.03
C LYS A 399 21.37 -9.61 1.69
N THR A 400 20.76 -8.66 0.99
CA THR A 400 19.62 -7.90 1.49
C THR A 400 18.37 -8.79 1.64
N MET A 401 18.12 -9.69 0.68
CA MET A 401 17.03 -10.66 0.75
C MET A 401 17.14 -11.56 2.00
N ILE A 402 18.36 -12.07 2.30
CA ILE A 402 18.57 -12.89 3.50
C ILE A 402 18.24 -12.11 4.79
N ALA A 403 18.57 -10.83 4.87
CA ALA A 403 18.21 -10.00 6.02
C ALA A 403 16.67 -9.87 6.16
N ALA A 404 15.95 -9.71 5.05
CA ALA A 404 14.48 -9.63 5.05
C ALA A 404 13.80 -10.95 5.44
N SER A 405 14.40 -12.10 5.12
CA SER A 405 13.82 -13.41 5.40
C SER A 405 13.58 -13.64 6.89
N THR A 406 14.43 -13.09 7.76
CA THR A 406 14.34 -13.28 9.22
C THR A 406 13.02 -12.83 9.84
N ALA A 407 12.38 -11.83 9.26
CA ALA A 407 11.05 -11.37 9.70
C ALA A 407 9.92 -12.15 9.03
N LEU A 408 10.02 -12.37 7.71
CA LEU A 408 8.93 -12.97 6.92
C LEU A 408 8.66 -14.43 7.26
N VAL A 409 9.69 -15.20 7.65
CA VAL A 409 9.53 -16.63 8.06
C VAL A 409 8.68 -16.83 9.33
N PHE A 410 8.38 -15.78 10.08
CA PHE A 410 7.46 -15.83 11.22
C PHE A 410 6.19 -15.04 10.96
N THR A 411 6.29 -13.91 10.25
CA THR A 411 5.12 -13.06 9.95
C THR A 411 4.08 -13.83 9.16
N VAL A 412 4.48 -14.47 8.07
CA VAL A 412 3.53 -15.10 7.16
C VAL A 412 2.95 -16.40 7.72
N PRO A 413 3.73 -17.32 8.35
CA PRO A 413 3.15 -18.45 9.08
C PRO A 413 2.18 -18.04 10.19
N MET A 414 2.46 -16.98 10.96
CA MET A 414 1.52 -16.46 11.96
C MET A 414 0.16 -16.15 11.33
N VAL A 415 0.20 -15.41 10.20
CA VAL A 415 -1.00 -15.07 9.44
C VAL A 415 -1.74 -16.32 8.98
N GLN A 416 -1.05 -17.29 8.39
CA GLN A 416 -1.68 -18.50 7.88
C GLN A 416 -2.29 -19.37 9.00
N VAL A 417 -1.68 -19.46 10.17
CA VAL A 417 -2.27 -20.13 11.34
C VAL A 417 -3.53 -19.41 11.80
N PHE A 418 -3.49 -18.08 11.87
CA PHE A 418 -4.65 -17.25 12.24
C PHE A 418 -5.83 -17.43 11.26
N LEU A 419 -5.56 -17.44 9.95
CA LEU A 419 -6.57 -17.62 8.90
C LEU A 419 -7.16 -19.04 8.84
N ASN A 420 -6.39 -20.05 9.23
CA ASN A 420 -6.79 -21.46 9.18
C ASN A 420 -7.15 -22.01 10.57
N SER A 421 -7.56 -21.15 11.50
CA SER A 421 -7.91 -21.51 12.87
C SER A 421 -9.30 -22.12 13.05
N GLY A 422 -10.11 -22.24 12.01
CA GLY A 422 -11.43 -22.85 12.05
C GLY A 422 -11.41 -24.38 11.97
N GLY A 423 -12.58 -25.00 12.22
CA GLY A 423 -12.76 -26.46 12.11
C GLY A 423 -12.07 -27.26 13.22
N GLY A 424 -11.67 -26.63 14.32
CA GLY A 424 -11.13 -27.30 15.50
C GLY A 424 -12.20 -27.96 16.35
N GLY A 425 -11.78 -28.88 17.24
CA GLY A 425 -12.67 -29.62 18.14
C GLY A 425 -13.44 -28.76 19.16
N ALA A 426 -13.17 -27.45 19.23
CA ALA A 426 -13.92 -26.52 20.05
C ALA A 426 -15.21 -26.01 19.38
N GLY A 427 -15.37 -26.20 18.05
CA GLY A 427 -16.55 -25.78 17.30
C GLY A 427 -16.67 -24.26 17.14
N PHE A 428 -15.56 -23.52 17.26
CA PHE A 428 -15.52 -22.07 17.04
C PHE A 428 -15.25 -21.74 15.57
N ASP A 429 -15.71 -20.57 15.14
CA ASP A 429 -15.33 -20.00 13.87
C ASP A 429 -13.85 -19.63 13.82
N LYS A 430 -13.33 -19.28 12.66
CA LYS A 430 -11.95 -18.79 12.50
C LYS A 430 -11.72 -17.56 13.39
N MET A 431 -10.53 -17.42 13.97
CA MET A 431 -10.19 -16.26 14.82
C MET A 431 -10.55 -14.89 14.20
N PRO A 432 -10.28 -14.62 12.89
CA PRO A 432 -10.70 -13.36 12.29
C PRO A 432 -12.21 -13.14 12.37
N LEU A 433 -13.00 -14.18 12.15
CA LEU A 433 -14.46 -14.09 12.14
C LEU A 433 -15.03 -13.91 13.56
N GLU A 434 -14.47 -14.62 14.55
CA GLU A 434 -14.84 -14.43 15.96
C GLU A 434 -14.55 -13.01 16.46
N LEU A 435 -13.44 -12.41 16.00
CA LEU A 435 -13.12 -11.00 16.27
C LEU A 435 -14.18 -10.07 15.67
N ALA A 436 -14.55 -10.29 14.41
CA ALA A 436 -15.55 -9.48 13.71
C ALA A 436 -16.95 -9.62 14.33
N ASN A 437 -17.37 -10.85 14.69
CA ASN A 437 -18.61 -11.13 15.39
C ASN A 437 -18.70 -10.36 16.72
N GLY A 438 -17.60 -10.33 17.48
CA GLY A 438 -17.55 -9.58 18.74
C GLY A 438 -17.72 -8.08 18.56
N VAL A 439 -17.13 -7.50 17.51
CA VAL A 439 -17.31 -6.07 17.20
C VAL A 439 -18.72 -5.79 16.71
N ALA A 440 -19.29 -6.63 15.85
CA ALA A 440 -20.66 -6.47 15.35
C ALA A 440 -21.70 -6.50 16.48
N ALA A 441 -21.54 -7.42 17.43
CA ALA A 441 -22.44 -7.52 18.60
C ALA A 441 -22.43 -6.26 19.49
N LEU A 442 -21.32 -5.49 19.48
CA LEU A 442 -21.19 -4.26 20.26
C LEU A 442 -21.72 -3.03 19.53
N THR A 443 -21.74 -3.03 18.21
CA THR A 443 -21.94 -1.81 17.41
C THR A 443 -23.36 -1.66 16.85
N GLY A 444 -24.08 -2.75 16.58
CA GLY A 444 -25.45 -2.72 16.03
C GLY A 444 -25.56 -1.79 14.80
N ASP A 445 -26.52 -0.86 14.83
CA ASP A 445 -26.79 0.13 13.78
C ASP A 445 -25.59 1.04 13.43
N PHE A 446 -24.60 1.14 14.31
CA PHE A 446 -23.37 1.89 14.04
C PHE A 446 -22.35 1.09 13.21
N TRP A 447 -22.67 -0.14 12.83
CA TRP A 447 -21.77 -1.02 12.06
C TRP A 447 -21.11 -0.34 10.85
N PRO A 448 -21.82 0.45 10.00
CA PRO A 448 -21.17 1.06 8.84
C PRO A 448 -19.95 1.94 9.18
N LEU A 449 -19.90 2.55 10.39
CA LEU A 449 -18.73 3.30 10.85
C LEU A 449 -17.52 2.41 11.09
N PHE A 450 -17.73 1.14 11.43
CA PHE A 450 -16.68 0.17 11.79
C PHE A 450 -16.32 -0.78 10.67
N ALA A 451 -17.17 -0.94 9.65
CA ALA A 451 -16.98 -1.87 8.55
C ALA A 451 -15.62 -1.69 7.85
N SER A 452 -15.19 -0.44 7.61
CA SER A 452 -13.89 -0.13 7.03
C SER A 452 -12.72 -0.48 7.96
N PHE A 453 -12.88 -0.39 9.27
CA PHE A 453 -11.86 -0.81 10.23
C PHE A 453 -11.69 -2.33 10.23
N ILE A 454 -12.79 -3.10 10.13
CA ILE A 454 -12.73 -4.56 10.00
C ILE A 454 -12.00 -4.96 8.72
N GLY A 455 -12.32 -4.30 7.59
CA GLY A 455 -11.59 -4.49 6.34
C GLY A 455 -10.08 -4.21 6.50
N GLY A 456 -9.76 -3.11 7.18
CA GLY A 456 -8.40 -2.70 7.47
C GLY A 456 -7.64 -3.67 8.36
N ILE A 457 -8.26 -4.14 9.43
CA ILE A 457 -7.71 -5.18 10.32
C ILE A 457 -7.51 -6.47 9.54
N GLY A 458 -8.47 -6.86 8.70
CA GLY A 458 -8.35 -8.03 7.82
C GLY A 458 -7.13 -7.95 6.92
N ALA A 459 -6.91 -6.82 6.25
CA ALA A 459 -5.74 -6.64 5.40
C ALA A 459 -4.44 -6.48 6.20
N PHE A 460 -4.47 -5.84 7.37
CA PHE A 460 -3.34 -5.78 8.29
C PHE A 460 -2.83 -7.18 8.66
N ILE A 461 -3.75 -8.09 8.96
CA ILE A 461 -3.47 -9.48 9.33
C ILE A 461 -3.09 -10.29 8.10
N ALA A 462 -3.96 -10.31 7.08
CA ALA A 462 -3.81 -11.16 5.90
C ALA A 462 -2.72 -10.67 4.94
N GLY A 463 -2.36 -9.38 5.04
CA GLY A 463 -1.41 -8.70 4.18
C GLY A 463 -1.87 -8.47 2.76
N SER A 464 -3.15 -8.61 2.53
CA SER A 464 -3.75 -8.50 1.21
C SER A 464 -5.20 -8.06 1.32
N ASN A 465 -5.56 -7.04 0.56
CA ASN A 465 -6.96 -6.62 0.43
C ASN A 465 -7.82 -7.74 -0.19
N THR A 466 -7.29 -8.50 -1.15
CA THR A 466 -8.00 -9.65 -1.74
C THR A 466 -8.39 -10.67 -0.68
N VAL A 467 -7.45 -11.07 0.17
CA VAL A 467 -7.70 -12.06 1.23
C VAL A 467 -8.66 -11.50 2.29
N SER A 468 -8.50 -10.22 2.67
CA SER A 468 -9.42 -9.55 3.58
C SER A 468 -10.86 -9.58 3.04
N ASN A 469 -11.05 -9.29 1.75
CA ASN A 469 -12.35 -9.32 1.11
C ASN A 469 -12.92 -10.74 1.02
N MET A 470 -12.11 -11.74 0.68
CA MET A 470 -12.55 -13.14 0.69
C MET A 470 -13.08 -13.59 2.06
N MET A 471 -12.44 -13.13 3.14
CA MET A 471 -12.83 -13.52 4.50
C MET A 471 -14.08 -12.82 5.00
N PHE A 472 -14.24 -11.54 4.67
CA PHE A 472 -15.22 -10.71 5.36
C PHE A 472 -16.37 -10.22 4.48
N SER A 473 -16.33 -10.37 3.14
CA SER A 473 -17.39 -9.84 2.29
C SER A 473 -18.76 -10.43 2.58
N LEU A 474 -18.88 -11.76 2.80
CA LEU A 474 -20.14 -12.39 3.20
C LEU A 474 -20.60 -11.88 4.55
N PHE A 475 -19.72 -11.90 5.55
CA PHE A 475 -20.02 -11.40 6.89
C PHE A 475 -20.50 -9.94 6.87
N GLN A 476 -19.83 -9.07 6.11
CA GLN A 476 -20.23 -7.67 5.95
C GLN A 476 -21.60 -7.54 5.26
N TYR A 477 -21.86 -8.36 4.26
CA TYR A 477 -23.16 -8.41 3.58
C TYR A 477 -24.28 -8.82 4.55
N ASP A 478 -24.05 -9.89 5.32
CA ASP A 478 -25.03 -10.42 6.28
C ASP A 478 -25.34 -9.41 7.38
N VAL A 479 -24.33 -8.76 7.95
CA VAL A 479 -24.55 -7.71 8.95
C VAL A 479 -25.32 -6.54 8.34
N GLY A 480 -25.00 -6.11 7.12
CA GLY A 480 -25.73 -5.07 6.41
C GLY A 480 -27.21 -5.44 6.20
N ALA A 481 -27.49 -6.67 5.80
CA ALA A 481 -28.86 -7.18 5.64
C ALA A 481 -29.61 -7.26 6.98
N GLN A 482 -28.94 -7.71 8.06
CA GLN A 482 -29.52 -7.81 9.40
C GLN A 482 -29.93 -6.46 9.99
N ILE A 483 -29.12 -5.42 9.77
CA ILE A 483 -29.44 -4.06 10.23
C ILE A 483 -30.37 -3.30 9.27
N GLY A 484 -30.83 -3.95 8.17
CA GLY A 484 -31.80 -3.42 7.22
C GLY A 484 -31.27 -2.38 6.24
N VAL A 485 -29.95 -2.29 6.02
CA VAL A 485 -29.33 -1.34 5.07
C VAL A 485 -28.97 -2.00 3.75
N ASP A 486 -28.61 -1.19 2.72
CA ASP A 486 -28.12 -1.69 1.44
C ASP A 486 -26.77 -2.39 1.61
N ALA A 487 -26.80 -3.72 1.82
CA ALA A 487 -25.65 -4.55 2.16
C ALA A 487 -24.44 -4.42 1.19
N PRO A 488 -24.59 -4.27 -0.13
CA PRO A 488 -23.49 -3.99 -1.05
C PRO A 488 -22.68 -2.74 -0.72
N TRP A 489 -23.23 -1.71 -0.04
CA TRP A 489 -22.44 -0.58 0.48
C TRP A 489 -21.52 -1.00 1.62
N ILE A 490 -21.98 -1.91 2.49
CA ILE A 490 -21.17 -2.43 3.60
C ILE A 490 -19.99 -3.26 3.04
N VAL A 491 -20.24 -4.06 1.99
CA VAL A 491 -19.17 -4.75 1.26
C VAL A 491 -18.19 -3.77 0.59
N ALA A 492 -18.68 -2.66 0.06
CA ALA A 492 -17.80 -1.62 -0.48
C ALA A 492 -16.92 -0.98 0.61
N LEU A 493 -17.47 -0.75 1.82
CA LEU A 493 -16.69 -0.27 2.96
C LEU A 493 -15.62 -1.28 3.40
N GLN A 494 -15.95 -2.58 3.37
CA GLN A 494 -14.98 -3.65 3.59
C GLN A 494 -13.79 -3.53 2.63
N ALA A 495 -14.05 -3.41 1.32
CA ALA A 495 -13.02 -3.35 0.31
C ALA A 495 -12.16 -2.07 0.41
N VAL A 496 -12.79 -0.93 0.72
CA VAL A 496 -12.09 0.35 0.96
C VAL A 496 -11.22 0.28 2.20
N GLY A 497 -11.76 -0.28 3.29
CA GLY A 497 -11.03 -0.51 4.54
C GLY A 497 -9.86 -1.46 4.34
N GLY A 498 -10.08 -2.56 3.63
CA GLY A 498 -9.03 -3.53 3.30
C GLY A 498 -7.89 -2.92 2.48
N ALA A 499 -8.21 -2.03 1.54
CA ALA A 499 -7.19 -1.26 0.82
C ALA A 499 -6.40 -0.34 1.77
N ALA A 500 -7.10 0.40 2.65
CA ALA A 500 -6.44 1.25 3.63
C ALA A 500 -5.54 0.46 4.59
N GLY A 501 -5.93 -0.75 4.99
CA GLY A 501 -5.16 -1.64 5.85
C GLY A 501 -3.79 -2.03 5.30
N ASN A 502 -3.62 -2.01 3.97
CA ASN A 502 -2.31 -2.25 3.36
C ASN A 502 -1.26 -1.21 3.74
N MET A 503 -1.66 0.03 4.10
CA MET A 503 -0.73 1.07 4.58
C MET A 503 0.01 0.66 5.86
N ILE A 504 -0.60 -0.17 6.69
CA ILE A 504 -0.09 -0.57 8.01
C ILE A 504 0.27 -2.06 8.08
N CYS A 505 0.02 -2.81 7.02
CA CYS A 505 0.25 -4.25 6.99
C CYS A 505 1.71 -4.61 7.25
N VAL A 506 1.96 -5.48 8.23
CA VAL A 506 3.31 -5.82 8.71
C VAL A 506 4.17 -6.38 7.59
N HIS A 507 3.69 -7.35 6.82
CA HIS A 507 4.53 -7.96 5.81
C HIS A 507 4.81 -7.05 4.61
N ASN A 508 3.86 -6.18 4.23
CA ASN A 508 4.10 -5.17 3.21
C ASN A 508 5.14 -4.14 3.68
N VAL A 509 5.06 -3.72 4.97
CA VAL A 509 6.06 -2.81 5.56
C VAL A 509 7.43 -3.47 5.63
N VAL A 510 7.50 -4.76 6.01
CA VAL A 510 8.75 -5.54 6.01
C VAL A 510 9.33 -5.61 4.59
N ALA A 511 8.49 -5.95 3.59
CA ALA A 511 8.91 -6.02 2.20
C ALA A 511 9.41 -4.66 1.67
N ALA A 512 8.64 -3.58 1.90
CA ALA A 512 9.00 -2.22 1.50
C ALA A 512 10.28 -1.72 2.19
N SER A 513 10.47 -2.06 3.47
CA SER A 513 11.68 -1.72 4.21
C SER A 513 12.90 -2.49 3.71
N ALA A 514 12.71 -3.76 3.35
CA ALA A 514 13.78 -4.63 2.87
C ALA A 514 14.37 -4.15 1.54
N VAL A 515 13.55 -3.70 0.59
CA VAL A 515 14.02 -3.25 -0.73
C VAL A 515 14.95 -2.04 -0.68
N VAL A 516 14.97 -1.32 0.44
CA VAL A 516 15.89 -0.18 0.66
C VAL A 516 16.82 -0.37 1.88
N GLY A 517 16.86 -1.60 2.41
CA GLY A 517 17.75 -1.95 3.52
C GLY A 517 17.37 -1.31 4.85
N LEU A 518 16.11 -0.98 5.08
CA LEU A 518 15.57 -0.37 6.30
C LEU A 518 15.03 -1.45 7.28
N VAL A 519 15.68 -2.59 7.35
CA VAL A 519 15.24 -3.72 8.19
C VAL A 519 15.35 -3.36 9.67
N GLY A 520 14.34 -3.76 10.47
CA GLY A 520 14.30 -3.53 11.92
C GLY A 520 13.68 -2.19 12.34
N LYS A 521 13.12 -1.42 11.39
CA LYS A 521 12.44 -0.12 11.63
C LYS A 521 10.95 -0.16 11.27
N GLU A 522 10.39 -1.34 11.12
CA GLU A 522 9.02 -1.56 10.66
C GLU A 522 7.99 -0.91 11.58
N GLY A 523 8.20 -0.99 12.91
CA GLY A 523 7.33 -0.36 13.90
C GLY A 523 7.29 1.16 13.78
N ASP A 524 8.41 1.80 13.45
CA ASP A 524 8.46 3.25 13.25
C ASP A 524 7.75 3.69 11.96
N VAL A 525 7.76 2.84 10.93
CA VAL A 525 6.97 3.04 9.70
C VAL A 525 5.48 2.95 10.02
N ILE A 526 5.04 1.84 10.66
CA ILE A 526 3.62 1.60 10.98
C ILE A 526 3.04 2.72 11.84
N ARG A 527 3.77 3.21 12.84
CA ARG A 527 3.32 4.35 13.66
C ARG A 527 2.96 5.58 12.85
N LYS A 528 3.70 5.85 11.77
CA LYS A 528 3.48 7.04 10.93
C LYS A 528 2.39 6.79 9.91
N THR A 529 2.29 5.58 9.36
CA THR A 529 1.24 5.20 8.40
C THR A 529 -0.11 4.93 9.07
N LEU A 530 -0.14 4.70 10.38
CA LEU A 530 -1.38 4.60 11.15
C LEU A 530 -2.21 5.91 11.10
N ILE A 531 -1.56 7.07 10.98
CA ILE A 531 -2.25 8.38 10.90
C ILE A 531 -3.16 8.43 9.66
N PRO A 532 -2.66 8.26 8.41
CA PRO A 532 -3.51 8.25 7.24
C PRO A 532 -4.47 7.04 7.19
N PHE A 533 -4.12 5.89 7.80
CA PHE A 533 -5.05 4.77 7.92
C PHE A 533 -6.29 5.13 8.75
N ILE A 534 -6.11 5.72 9.94
CA ILE A 534 -7.23 6.14 10.79
C ILE A 534 -8.10 7.15 10.07
N TYR A 535 -7.49 8.15 9.43
CA TYR A 535 -8.24 9.10 8.59
C TYR A 535 -9.08 8.36 7.54
N TYR A 536 -8.44 7.45 6.79
CA TYR A 536 -9.06 6.77 5.65
C TYR A 536 -10.25 5.91 6.09
N ALA A 537 -10.06 5.06 7.11
CA ALA A 537 -11.09 4.19 7.62
C ALA A 537 -12.25 4.97 8.27
N THR A 538 -11.94 6.03 9.04
CA THR A 538 -12.97 6.88 9.68
C THR A 538 -13.79 7.63 8.64
N MET A 539 -13.15 8.25 7.65
CA MET A 539 -13.85 9.00 6.61
C MET A 539 -14.70 8.08 5.72
N ALA A 540 -14.18 6.90 5.35
CA ALA A 540 -14.91 5.90 4.59
C ALA A 540 -16.14 5.39 5.37
N GLY A 541 -15.96 5.03 6.64
CA GLY A 541 -17.06 4.61 7.51
C GLY A 541 -18.11 5.69 7.71
N ALA A 542 -17.70 6.95 7.89
CA ALA A 542 -18.59 8.09 8.02
C ALA A 542 -19.43 8.32 6.75
N LEU A 543 -18.80 8.28 5.57
CA LEU A 543 -19.51 8.38 4.30
C LEU A 543 -20.46 7.21 4.10
N GLY A 544 -20.02 5.98 4.39
CA GLY A 544 -20.85 4.79 4.31
C GLY A 544 -22.07 4.87 5.21
N TYR A 545 -21.89 5.25 6.49
CA TYR A 545 -22.99 5.48 7.44
C TYR A 545 -23.95 6.54 6.90
N SER A 546 -23.41 7.67 6.42
CA SER A 546 -24.24 8.74 5.84
C SER A 546 -25.10 8.23 4.69
N ILE A 547 -24.50 7.48 3.75
CA ILE A 547 -25.19 7.00 2.56
C ILE A 547 -26.30 6.00 2.92
N VAL A 548 -26.00 4.98 3.73
CA VAL A 548 -26.97 3.90 4.01
C VAL A 548 -28.12 4.31 4.92
N TRP A 549 -27.91 5.31 5.79
CA TRP A 549 -28.94 5.78 6.72
C TRP A 549 -29.64 7.07 6.29
N THR A 550 -29.32 7.62 5.09
CA THR A 550 -29.96 8.88 4.64
C THR A 550 -31.48 8.76 4.51
N SER A 551 -31.99 7.61 4.04
CA SER A 551 -33.45 7.39 3.87
C SER A 551 -34.21 7.38 5.20
N GLU A 552 -33.63 6.84 6.28
CA GLU A 552 -34.29 6.66 7.56
C GLU A 552 -33.96 7.76 8.57
N LYS A 553 -32.66 8.15 8.63
CA LYS A 553 -32.15 9.11 9.63
C LYS A 553 -31.93 10.52 9.05
N GLY A 554 -32.27 10.72 7.76
CA GLY A 554 -32.10 12.00 7.06
C GLY A 554 -30.66 12.31 6.68
N ILE A 555 -30.46 13.41 5.95
CA ILE A 555 -29.14 13.85 5.45
C ILE A 555 -28.21 14.26 6.61
N PHE A 556 -28.74 14.82 7.69
CA PHE A 556 -27.95 15.25 8.85
C PHE A 556 -27.82 14.16 9.91
N ASN A 557 -27.33 12.97 9.47
CA ASN A 557 -27.04 11.86 10.35
C ASN A 557 -25.60 11.92 10.91
N LEU A 558 -25.28 11.00 11.82
CA LEU A 558 -23.97 10.94 12.48
C LEU A 558 -22.80 10.85 11.48
N GLY A 559 -22.96 10.06 10.40
CA GLY A 559 -21.94 9.93 9.37
C GLY A 559 -21.66 11.25 8.66
N THR A 560 -22.71 11.97 8.27
CA THR A 560 -22.57 13.30 7.64
C THR A 560 -21.88 14.29 8.58
N ILE A 561 -22.20 14.26 9.87
CA ILE A 561 -21.56 15.13 10.88
C ILE A 561 -20.07 14.82 10.96
N ILE A 562 -19.68 13.55 11.10
CA ILE A 562 -18.27 13.14 11.18
C ILE A 562 -17.52 13.52 9.89
N ALA A 563 -18.07 13.20 8.71
CA ALA A 563 -17.45 13.51 7.43
C ALA A 563 -17.27 15.02 7.24
N THR A 564 -18.28 15.81 7.62
CA THR A 564 -18.23 17.28 7.57
C THR A 564 -17.18 17.84 8.53
N LEU A 565 -17.09 17.33 9.76
CA LEU A 565 -16.07 17.75 10.72
C LEU A 565 -14.65 17.48 10.21
N ILE A 566 -14.42 16.30 9.60
CA ILE A 566 -13.12 15.97 8.98
C ILE A 566 -12.83 16.92 7.81
N GLY A 567 -13.80 17.17 6.94
CA GLY A 567 -13.67 18.11 5.82
C GLY A 567 -13.37 19.54 6.28
N VAL A 568 -14.13 20.05 7.28
CA VAL A 568 -13.92 21.38 7.86
C VAL A 568 -12.53 21.47 8.52
N ALA A 569 -12.12 20.43 9.26
CA ALA A 569 -10.79 20.38 9.85
C ALA A 569 -9.68 20.44 8.78
N ALA A 570 -9.83 19.69 7.68
CA ALA A 570 -8.88 19.74 6.57
C ALA A 570 -8.83 21.13 5.92
N ILE A 571 -9.97 21.74 5.64
CA ILE A 571 -10.06 23.11 5.10
C ILE A 571 -9.44 24.12 6.07
N TYR A 572 -9.75 24.02 7.36
CA TYR A 572 -9.18 24.90 8.38
C TYR A 572 -7.66 24.78 8.45
N ILE A 573 -7.13 23.57 8.46
CA ILE A 573 -5.68 23.30 8.46
C ILE A 573 -5.04 23.89 7.20
N ILE A 574 -5.63 23.71 6.02
CA ILE A 574 -5.13 24.29 4.76
C ILE A 574 -5.19 25.82 4.83
N ALA A 575 -6.30 26.41 5.28
CA ALA A 575 -6.49 27.86 5.32
C ALA A 575 -5.54 28.56 6.28
N THR A 576 -5.31 27.98 7.46
CA THR A 576 -4.43 28.56 8.50
C THR A 576 -2.95 28.40 8.19
N ASN A 577 -2.59 27.44 7.33
CA ASN A 577 -1.21 27.16 6.95
C ASN A 577 -0.87 27.64 5.52
N ARG A 578 -1.74 28.42 4.89
CA ARG A 578 -1.42 29.15 3.66
C ARG A 578 -0.16 30.01 3.88
N SER A 579 0.69 30.10 2.87
CA SER A 579 1.73 31.15 2.83
C SER A 579 1.04 32.50 2.98
N ARG A 580 1.25 33.18 4.10
CA ARG A 580 1.20 34.64 4.07
C ARG A 580 2.42 34.99 3.27
N SER A 581 2.26 35.42 2.01
CA SER A 581 3.32 36.10 1.28
C SER A 581 3.86 37.16 2.24
N PRO A 582 5.17 37.21 2.52
CA PRO A 582 5.69 38.37 3.23
C PRO A 582 5.31 39.55 2.34
N VAL A 583 4.55 40.48 2.89
CA VAL A 583 4.40 41.79 2.31
C VAL A 583 5.82 42.37 2.39
N ILE A 584 6.56 42.26 1.30
CA ILE A 584 7.79 43.04 1.15
C ILE A 584 7.29 44.46 1.11
N SER A 585 7.36 45.14 2.27
CA SER A 585 7.35 46.58 2.33
C SER A 585 8.61 47.00 1.58
N VAL A 586 8.45 47.31 0.31
CA VAL A 586 9.45 48.01 -0.48
C VAL A 586 9.52 49.40 0.17
N ASP A 587 10.41 49.55 1.12
CA ASP A 587 10.80 50.86 1.64
C ASP A 587 11.64 51.53 0.54
N ASN A 588 10.92 52.04 -0.46
CA ASN A 588 11.47 52.86 -1.52
C ASN A 588 11.85 54.24 -0.92
N ASN A 589 12.94 54.30 -0.20
CA ASN A 589 13.58 55.57 0.08
C ASN A 589 15.05 55.54 -0.32
N PRO A 590 15.41 55.97 -1.59
CA PRO A 590 16.78 55.98 -2.07
C PRO A 590 17.60 57.18 -1.54
N TYR A 591 17.12 57.97 -0.59
CA TYR A 591 17.82 59.14 -0.07
C TYR A 591 18.06 59.10 1.44
N LYS A 592 18.92 58.17 1.90
CA LYS A 592 19.59 58.34 3.20
C LYS A 592 20.99 57.71 3.18
N SER A 593 21.86 58.32 2.39
CA SER A 593 23.31 58.22 2.60
C SER A 593 23.94 59.52 2.10
N VAL A 594 23.96 60.55 2.95
CA VAL A 594 24.97 61.60 3.04
C VAL A 594 24.64 62.40 4.31
N LYS A 595 25.28 62.05 5.40
CA LYS A 595 25.96 62.97 6.32
C LYS A 595 26.72 62.14 7.34
#